data_cc977fd9b5118c45c6dadda713ca1144
#
_entry.id   cc977fd9b5118c45c6dadda713ca1144
#
_cell.length_a   1.000
_cell.length_b   1.000
_cell.length_c   1.000
_cell.angle_alpha   90.00
_cell.angle_beta   90.00
_cell.angle_gamma   90.00
#
_symmetry.space_group_name_H-M   'P 1'
#
loop_
_entity.id
_entity.type
_entity.pdbx_description
1 polymer ?
#
loop_
_entity_poly.entity_id
_entity_poly.type
_entity_poly.pdbx_seq_one_letter_code
_entity_poly.pdbx_strand_id
1 'polypeptide(L)'
;MKRILHIFLVCLFPFVLHAQINTERVMMIARNALYFEDYVLSIQYFNQVINARPYLYEPYFFRGLAKINLDDYQGAENDCSEVIQRNPFVIGAYQIRGLARIRQNKFDEAISDYRTALKYDPENLVLWHNLSLCHIQKEDYESAKNDLESLMQIAPRYTRAYLMRGEVHLRQNDTLLALNDFEKAIELDRYDGDGWAARATVKIQQGKYKEAEDDLDEAIHLSARNASNYINRALARFHQNNLRGAMSDYDLALDVDPNNFIGHYNRGLLRAQVGDDNRAIEDFDFVLSYEPDNMMATFNRGLLRAQTGDYKGAESDFTRVLEEYPNFVTGYYQRSDVRRRIGDRKGAEQDELKLLQIQIDSRNKTANNQSKDVAENSTDEKEEKT
;
A
#
# COMPACT_ATOMS: atom_id res chain seq x y z
N MET A 1 59.57 -48.17 -61.21
CA MET A 1 58.65 -48.61 -60.15
C MET A 1 58.36 -47.46 -59.18
N LYS A 2 57.17 -46.78 -59.33
CA LYS A 2 56.76 -45.68 -58.43
C LYS A 2 55.84 -46.29 -57.39
N ARG A 3 56.24 -46.24 -56.12
CA ARG A 3 55.32 -46.61 -54.98
C ARG A 3 54.46 -45.43 -54.63
N ILE A 4 53.13 -45.56 -54.79
CA ILE A 4 52.12 -44.59 -54.37
C ILE A 4 51.79 -44.89 -52.90
N LEU A 5 52.16 -43.94 -52.01
CA LEU A 5 51.86 -43.97 -50.59
C LEU A 5 50.47 -43.38 -50.38
N HIS A 6 49.48 -44.22 -50.05
CA HIS A 6 48.17 -43.76 -49.65
C HIS A 6 48.16 -43.33 -48.18
N ILE A 7 48.11 -42.03 -47.93
CA ILE A 7 47.89 -41.49 -46.60
C ILE A 7 46.39 -41.53 -46.32
N PHE A 8 46.00 -42.42 -45.43
CA PHE A 8 44.64 -42.38 -44.86
C PHE A 8 44.56 -41.28 -43.83
N LEU A 9 43.92 -40.18 -44.20
CA LEU A 9 43.58 -39.10 -43.26
C LEU A 9 42.38 -39.55 -42.42
N VAL A 10 42.63 -40.09 -41.22
CA VAL A 10 41.58 -40.38 -40.24
C VAL A 10 41.12 -39.06 -39.63
N CYS A 11 40.00 -38.49 -40.09
CA CYS A 11 39.33 -37.39 -39.42
C CYS A 11 38.79 -37.85 -38.09
N LEU A 12 39.53 -37.61 -37.01
CA LEU A 12 39.05 -37.67 -35.64
C LEU A 12 38.05 -36.54 -35.43
N PHE A 13 36.75 -36.81 -35.70
CA PHE A 13 35.68 -36.00 -35.18
C PHE A 13 35.64 -36.23 -33.65
N PRO A 14 35.79 -35.19 -32.82
CA PRO A 14 35.53 -35.34 -31.41
C PRO A 14 34.04 -35.59 -31.25
N PHE A 15 33.65 -36.84 -31.02
CA PHE A 15 32.34 -37.16 -30.48
C PHE A 15 32.29 -36.52 -29.09
N VAL A 16 31.75 -35.29 -29.01
CA VAL A 16 31.30 -34.72 -27.75
C VAL A 16 30.06 -35.53 -27.34
N LEU A 17 30.28 -36.57 -26.54
CA LEU A 17 29.20 -37.24 -25.84
C LEU A 17 28.55 -36.21 -24.93
N HIS A 18 27.53 -35.50 -25.45
CA HIS A 18 26.61 -34.78 -24.61
C HIS A 18 25.85 -35.87 -23.82
N ALA A 19 26.23 -36.02 -22.56
CA ALA A 19 25.42 -36.83 -21.63
C ALA A 19 23.97 -36.32 -21.73
N GLN A 20 23.11 -37.13 -22.34
CA GLN A 20 21.73 -36.73 -22.58
C GLN A 20 21.04 -36.58 -21.21
N ILE A 21 20.87 -35.32 -20.77
CA ILE A 21 20.23 -35.02 -19.50
C ILE A 21 18.84 -35.67 -19.53
N ASN A 22 18.55 -36.51 -18.54
CA ASN A 22 17.21 -37.02 -18.36
C ASN A 22 16.31 -35.88 -17.88
N THR A 23 15.76 -35.14 -18.85
CA THR A 23 14.93 -33.94 -18.60
C THR A 23 13.69 -34.21 -17.76
N GLU A 24 13.13 -35.41 -17.80
CA GLU A 24 11.96 -35.79 -16.99
C GLU A 24 12.36 -35.90 -15.51
N ARG A 25 13.50 -36.52 -15.22
CA ARG A 25 14.04 -36.61 -13.84
C ARG A 25 14.41 -35.23 -13.30
N VAL A 26 15.05 -34.39 -14.12
CA VAL A 26 15.41 -33.02 -13.72
C VAL A 26 14.17 -32.19 -13.48
N MET A 27 13.13 -32.31 -14.32
CA MET A 27 11.84 -31.66 -14.16
C MET A 27 11.15 -32.06 -12.85
N MET A 28 11.21 -33.36 -12.49
CA MET A 28 10.66 -33.84 -11.24
C MET A 28 11.41 -33.26 -10.03
N ILE A 29 12.75 -33.21 -10.09
CA ILE A 29 13.57 -32.59 -9.01
C ILE A 29 13.21 -31.10 -8.88
N ALA A 30 13.10 -30.38 -10.00
CA ALA A 30 12.75 -28.98 -10.02
C ALA A 30 11.37 -28.70 -9.37
N ARG A 31 10.36 -29.54 -9.70
CA ARG A 31 9.04 -29.44 -9.10
C ARG A 31 9.03 -29.77 -7.62
N ASN A 32 9.82 -30.76 -7.18
CA ASN A 32 9.95 -31.08 -5.76
C ASN A 32 10.62 -29.90 -5.01
N ALA A 33 11.69 -29.30 -5.55
CA ALA A 33 12.30 -28.12 -4.96
C ALA A 33 11.28 -26.96 -4.83
N LEU A 34 10.46 -26.73 -5.88
CA LEU A 34 9.39 -25.74 -5.86
C LEU A 34 8.35 -26.05 -4.77
N TYR A 35 7.94 -27.31 -4.64
CA TYR A 35 6.96 -27.73 -3.63
C TYR A 35 7.47 -27.52 -2.19
N PHE A 36 8.77 -27.72 -1.96
CA PHE A 36 9.44 -27.47 -0.68
C PHE A 36 9.94 -26.02 -0.53
N GLU A 37 9.47 -25.11 -1.39
CA GLU A 37 9.77 -23.67 -1.37
C GLU A 37 11.26 -23.32 -1.57
N ASP A 38 12.08 -24.26 -2.04
CA ASP A 38 13.44 -23.97 -2.47
C ASP A 38 13.41 -23.41 -3.91
N TYR A 39 12.95 -22.16 -4.00
CA TYR A 39 12.73 -21.49 -5.28
C TYR A 39 14.01 -21.30 -6.07
N VAL A 40 15.14 -21.02 -5.41
CA VAL A 40 16.44 -20.82 -6.07
C VAL A 40 16.91 -22.12 -6.72
N LEU A 41 16.87 -23.23 -6.00
CA LEU A 41 17.24 -24.54 -6.53
C LEU A 41 16.29 -24.98 -7.65
N SER A 42 15.01 -24.75 -7.48
CA SER A 42 13.97 -25.01 -8.46
C SER A 42 14.26 -24.30 -9.79
N ILE A 43 14.59 -23.00 -9.76
CA ILE A 43 14.96 -22.19 -10.94
C ILE A 43 16.20 -22.76 -11.62
N GLN A 44 17.23 -23.19 -10.86
CA GLN A 44 18.43 -23.78 -11.44
C GLN A 44 18.12 -25.05 -12.24
N TYR A 45 17.27 -25.92 -11.71
CA TYR A 45 16.88 -27.14 -12.43
C TYR A 45 15.94 -26.87 -13.61
N PHE A 46 15.01 -25.91 -13.51
CA PHE A 46 14.21 -25.51 -14.67
C PHE A 46 15.08 -24.92 -15.77
N ASN A 47 16.12 -24.15 -15.45
CA ASN A 47 17.09 -23.66 -16.43
C ASN A 47 17.77 -24.81 -17.19
N GLN A 48 18.13 -25.90 -16.50
CA GLN A 48 18.72 -27.08 -17.15
C GLN A 48 17.73 -27.74 -18.12
N VAL A 49 16.44 -27.84 -17.74
CA VAL A 49 15.40 -28.40 -18.62
C VAL A 49 15.20 -27.49 -19.83
N ILE A 50 15.10 -26.17 -19.63
CA ILE A 50 14.91 -25.19 -20.70
C ILE A 50 16.08 -25.22 -21.68
N ASN A 51 17.31 -25.29 -21.20
CA ASN A 51 18.50 -25.38 -22.05
C ASN A 51 18.51 -26.64 -22.88
N ALA A 52 18.03 -27.78 -22.35
CA ALA A 52 17.97 -29.05 -23.06
C ALA A 52 16.77 -29.15 -24.00
N ARG A 53 15.62 -28.58 -23.61
CA ARG A 53 14.34 -28.65 -24.37
C ARG A 53 13.61 -27.31 -24.34
N PRO A 54 14.08 -26.28 -25.07
CA PRO A 54 13.55 -24.92 -25.00
C PRO A 54 12.12 -24.76 -25.57
N TYR A 55 11.62 -25.77 -26.27
CA TYR A 55 10.27 -25.76 -26.84
C TYR A 55 9.17 -26.18 -25.87
N LEU A 56 9.51 -26.78 -24.73
CA LEU A 56 8.53 -27.11 -23.68
C LEU A 56 8.06 -25.85 -22.97
N TYR A 57 6.76 -25.72 -22.74
CA TYR A 57 6.21 -24.56 -21.99
C TYR A 57 6.22 -24.78 -20.48
N GLU A 58 6.12 -26.02 -20.00
CA GLU A 58 6.00 -26.36 -18.59
C GLU A 58 7.16 -25.84 -17.72
N PRO A 59 8.44 -25.99 -18.11
CA PRO A 59 9.53 -25.50 -17.26
C PRO A 59 9.53 -23.97 -17.15
N TYR A 60 9.09 -23.23 -18.16
CA TYR A 60 8.91 -21.78 -18.08
C TYR A 60 7.75 -21.45 -17.11
N PHE A 61 6.65 -22.18 -17.17
CA PHE A 61 5.51 -21.97 -16.25
C PHE A 61 5.93 -22.11 -14.79
N PHE A 62 6.58 -23.21 -14.43
CA PHE A 62 7.01 -23.45 -13.05
C PHE A 62 8.15 -22.54 -12.62
N ARG A 63 9.04 -22.15 -13.56
CA ARG A 63 10.07 -21.16 -13.27
C ARG A 63 9.47 -19.77 -13.03
N GLY A 64 8.47 -19.37 -13.78
CA GLY A 64 7.70 -18.14 -13.55
C GLY A 64 7.03 -18.14 -12.17
N LEU A 65 6.44 -19.28 -11.75
CA LEU A 65 5.88 -19.46 -10.42
C LEU A 65 6.95 -19.37 -9.32
N ALA A 66 8.14 -19.93 -9.52
CA ALA A 66 9.24 -19.78 -8.57
C ALA A 66 9.73 -18.34 -8.45
N LYS A 67 9.85 -17.64 -9.59
CA LYS A 67 10.32 -16.25 -9.64
C LYS A 67 9.38 -15.27 -8.95
N ILE A 68 8.05 -15.45 -9.09
CA ILE A 68 7.09 -14.58 -8.43
C ILE A 68 7.17 -14.68 -6.90
N ASN A 69 7.50 -15.86 -6.37
CA ASN A 69 7.73 -16.06 -4.95
C ASN A 69 9.07 -15.49 -4.45
N LEU A 70 9.98 -15.16 -5.35
CA LEU A 70 11.23 -14.45 -5.06
C LEU A 70 11.17 -12.96 -5.42
N ASP A 71 9.98 -12.43 -5.66
CA ASP A 71 9.74 -11.05 -6.09
C ASP A 71 10.41 -10.65 -7.42
N ASP A 72 10.88 -11.64 -8.22
CA ASP A 72 11.35 -11.41 -9.59
C ASP A 72 10.15 -11.31 -10.56
N TYR A 73 9.41 -10.20 -10.42
CA TYR A 73 8.19 -9.97 -11.19
C TYR A 73 8.44 -9.84 -12.69
N GLN A 74 9.54 -9.20 -13.09
CA GLN A 74 9.88 -9.08 -14.51
C GLN A 74 10.30 -10.43 -15.11
N GLY A 75 11.04 -11.23 -14.37
CA GLY A 75 11.40 -12.58 -14.81
C GLY A 75 10.21 -13.52 -14.88
N ALA A 76 9.24 -13.39 -13.97
CA ALA A 76 7.97 -14.13 -13.99
C ALA A 76 7.10 -13.73 -15.20
N GLU A 77 6.99 -12.42 -15.49
CA GLU A 77 6.26 -11.90 -16.65
C GLU A 77 6.85 -12.46 -17.97
N ASN A 78 8.17 -12.45 -18.09
CA ASN A 78 8.86 -12.96 -19.27
C ASN A 78 8.61 -14.46 -19.45
N ASP A 79 8.77 -15.26 -18.41
CA ASP A 79 8.56 -16.71 -18.45
C ASP A 79 7.11 -17.06 -18.80
N CYS A 80 6.13 -16.40 -18.19
CA CYS A 80 4.72 -16.60 -18.51
C CYS A 80 4.37 -16.17 -19.96
N SER A 81 5.05 -15.15 -20.48
CA SER A 81 4.88 -14.75 -21.88
C SER A 81 5.40 -15.83 -22.83
N GLU A 82 6.51 -16.48 -22.50
CA GLU A 82 7.01 -17.64 -23.23
C GLU A 82 6.03 -18.84 -23.18
N VAL A 83 5.38 -19.06 -22.02
CA VAL A 83 4.32 -20.07 -21.89
C VAL A 83 3.15 -19.77 -22.82
N ILE A 84 2.62 -18.56 -22.77
CA ILE A 84 1.45 -18.14 -23.54
C ILE A 84 1.72 -18.19 -25.04
N GLN A 85 2.92 -17.84 -25.47
CA GLN A 85 3.33 -17.93 -26.87
C GLN A 85 3.32 -19.39 -27.37
N ARG A 86 3.76 -20.36 -26.53
CA ARG A 86 3.80 -21.78 -26.87
C ARG A 86 2.46 -22.48 -26.71
N ASN A 87 1.74 -22.13 -25.66
CA ASN A 87 0.43 -22.71 -25.36
C ASN A 87 -0.48 -21.64 -24.72
N PRO A 88 -1.33 -20.97 -25.54
CA PRO A 88 -2.22 -19.90 -25.07
C PRO A 88 -3.38 -20.38 -24.18
N PHE A 89 -3.54 -21.70 -24.00
CA PHE A 89 -4.61 -22.26 -23.18
C PHE A 89 -4.21 -22.52 -21.72
N VAL A 90 -2.98 -22.16 -21.33
CA VAL A 90 -2.50 -22.29 -19.95
C VAL A 90 -2.99 -21.10 -19.12
N ILE A 91 -4.19 -21.22 -18.54
CA ILE A 91 -4.86 -20.18 -17.75
C ILE A 91 -3.96 -19.66 -16.62
N GLY A 92 -3.28 -20.59 -15.92
CA GLY A 92 -2.34 -20.22 -14.84
C GLY A 92 -1.21 -19.29 -15.28
N ALA A 93 -0.80 -19.31 -16.56
CA ALA A 93 0.22 -18.40 -17.05
C ALA A 93 -0.29 -16.95 -17.13
N TYR A 94 -1.54 -16.74 -17.51
CA TYR A 94 -2.16 -15.40 -17.44
C TYR A 94 -2.34 -14.96 -16.00
N GLN A 95 -2.71 -15.86 -15.07
CA GLN A 95 -2.82 -15.54 -13.65
C GLN A 95 -1.50 -15.05 -13.06
N ILE A 96 -0.42 -15.79 -13.28
CA ILE A 96 0.91 -15.44 -12.76
C ILE A 96 1.41 -14.17 -13.44
N ARG A 97 1.23 -14.02 -14.77
CA ARG A 97 1.66 -12.82 -15.50
C ARG A 97 0.87 -11.59 -15.05
N GLY A 98 -0.44 -11.71 -14.90
CA GLY A 98 -1.29 -10.66 -14.37
C GLY A 98 -0.87 -10.23 -12.95
N LEU A 99 -0.60 -11.19 -12.07
CA LEU A 99 -0.10 -10.88 -10.72
C LEU A 99 1.27 -10.19 -10.76
N ALA A 100 2.20 -10.67 -11.58
CA ALA A 100 3.49 -10.04 -11.77
C ALA A 100 3.36 -8.58 -12.28
N ARG A 101 2.39 -8.33 -13.17
CA ARG A 101 2.06 -7.00 -13.71
C ARG A 101 1.45 -6.08 -12.67
N ILE A 102 0.56 -6.58 -11.79
CA ILE A 102 0.04 -5.82 -10.64
C ILE A 102 1.20 -5.34 -9.76
N ARG A 103 2.14 -6.22 -9.41
CA ARG A 103 3.31 -5.88 -8.60
C ARG A 103 4.24 -4.85 -9.25
N GLN A 104 4.15 -4.69 -10.56
CA GLN A 104 4.88 -3.68 -11.36
C GLN A 104 4.02 -2.44 -11.68
N ASN A 105 2.82 -2.32 -11.11
CA ASN A 105 1.83 -1.26 -11.40
C ASN A 105 1.37 -1.21 -12.88
N LYS A 106 1.50 -2.32 -13.62
CA LYS A 106 1.05 -2.47 -15.01
C LYS A 106 -0.40 -2.97 -15.02
N PHE A 107 -1.33 -2.16 -14.54
CA PHE A 107 -2.71 -2.61 -14.30
C PHE A 107 -3.48 -2.90 -15.58
N ASP A 108 -3.29 -2.13 -16.67
CA ASP A 108 -3.99 -2.35 -17.94
C ASP A 108 -3.62 -3.67 -18.59
N GLU A 109 -2.34 -4.01 -18.56
CA GLU A 109 -1.85 -5.28 -19.07
C GLU A 109 -2.32 -6.45 -18.20
N ALA A 110 -2.40 -6.27 -16.86
CA ALA A 110 -2.95 -7.27 -15.97
C ALA A 110 -4.46 -7.52 -16.25
N ILE A 111 -5.24 -6.45 -16.42
CA ILE A 111 -6.66 -6.52 -16.80
C ILE A 111 -6.84 -7.32 -18.11
N SER A 112 -6.00 -7.04 -19.11
CA SER A 112 -6.03 -7.77 -20.38
C SER A 112 -5.77 -9.27 -20.20
N ASP A 113 -4.81 -9.63 -19.34
CA ASP A 113 -4.52 -11.03 -19.02
C ASP A 113 -5.69 -11.72 -18.33
N TYR A 114 -6.26 -11.11 -17.27
CA TYR A 114 -7.39 -11.69 -16.55
C TYR A 114 -8.64 -11.82 -17.42
N ARG A 115 -8.95 -10.81 -18.22
CA ARG A 115 -10.06 -10.88 -19.18
C ARG A 115 -9.85 -11.99 -20.23
N THR A 116 -8.60 -12.20 -20.67
CA THR A 116 -8.29 -13.28 -21.60
C THR A 116 -8.44 -14.64 -20.93
N ALA A 117 -7.96 -14.79 -19.70
CA ALA A 117 -8.11 -16.02 -18.92
C ALA A 117 -9.58 -16.35 -18.63
N LEU A 118 -10.42 -15.36 -18.31
CA LEU A 118 -11.85 -15.51 -18.06
C LEU A 118 -12.64 -15.97 -19.29
N LYS A 119 -12.14 -15.79 -20.52
CA LYS A 119 -12.76 -16.40 -21.72
C LYS A 119 -12.66 -17.92 -21.72
N TYR A 120 -11.64 -18.47 -21.06
CA TYR A 120 -11.41 -19.92 -20.97
C TYR A 120 -12.00 -20.53 -19.70
N ASP A 121 -12.04 -19.75 -18.61
CA ASP A 121 -12.57 -20.17 -17.31
C ASP A 121 -13.41 -19.04 -16.69
N PRO A 122 -14.67 -18.87 -17.13
CA PRO A 122 -15.54 -17.76 -16.70
C PRO A 122 -15.93 -17.80 -15.22
N GLU A 123 -15.86 -18.97 -14.58
CA GLU A 123 -16.28 -19.18 -13.19
C GLU A 123 -15.09 -19.12 -12.21
N ASN A 124 -13.90 -18.78 -12.68
CA ASN A 124 -12.71 -18.74 -11.84
C ASN A 124 -12.72 -17.54 -10.89
N LEU A 125 -12.94 -17.82 -9.62
CA LEU A 125 -13.06 -16.79 -8.57
C LEU A 125 -11.78 -15.97 -8.40
N VAL A 126 -10.60 -16.59 -8.58
CA VAL A 126 -9.31 -15.91 -8.44
C VAL A 126 -9.11 -14.88 -9.56
N LEU A 127 -9.54 -15.20 -10.77
CA LEU A 127 -9.46 -14.27 -11.90
C LEU A 127 -10.36 -13.05 -11.70
N TRP A 128 -11.61 -13.25 -11.30
CA TRP A 128 -12.54 -12.16 -10.97
C TRP A 128 -12.05 -11.30 -9.81
N HIS A 129 -11.56 -11.95 -8.75
CA HIS A 129 -10.97 -11.25 -7.60
C HIS A 129 -9.82 -10.34 -8.02
N ASN A 130 -8.86 -10.86 -8.78
CA ASN A 130 -7.69 -10.09 -9.20
C ASN A 130 -8.04 -9.01 -10.24
N LEU A 131 -9.02 -9.27 -11.11
CA LEU A 131 -9.53 -8.29 -12.06
C LEU A 131 -10.17 -7.10 -11.32
N SER A 132 -11.05 -7.38 -10.35
CA SER A 132 -11.65 -6.32 -9.53
C SER A 132 -10.60 -5.53 -8.73
N LEU A 133 -9.57 -6.21 -8.20
CA LEU A 133 -8.46 -5.53 -7.53
C LEU A 133 -7.72 -4.56 -8.47
N CYS A 134 -7.48 -4.97 -9.74
CA CYS A 134 -6.86 -4.07 -10.72
C CYS A 134 -7.71 -2.81 -10.97
N HIS A 135 -9.04 -2.97 -11.11
CA HIS A 135 -9.93 -1.83 -11.31
C HIS A 135 -9.98 -0.93 -10.06
N ILE A 136 -9.97 -1.50 -8.84
CA ILE A 136 -9.88 -0.72 -7.59
C ILE A 136 -8.58 0.11 -7.55
N GLN A 137 -7.45 -0.50 -7.90
CA GLN A 137 -6.16 0.22 -7.91
C GLN A 137 -6.09 1.33 -8.96
N LYS A 138 -6.84 1.20 -10.04
CA LYS A 138 -7.00 2.25 -11.06
C LYS A 138 -8.09 3.28 -10.72
N GLU A 139 -8.75 3.13 -9.59
CA GLU A 139 -9.90 3.95 -9.19
C GLU A 139 -11.08 3.88 -10.18
N ASP A 140 -11.10 2.84 -11.05
CA ASP A 140 -12.26 2.52 -11.89
C ASP A 140 -13.29 1.74 -11.08
N TYR A 141 -13.98 2.46 -10.20
CA TYR A 141 -14.90 1.87 -9.22
C TYR A 141 -16.13 1.23 -9.87
N GLU A 142 -16.59 1.73 -11.01
CA GLU A 142 -17.73 1.12 -11.71
C GLU A 142 -17.36 -0.25 -12.30
N SER A 143 -16.22 -0.36 -12.95
CA SER A 143 -15.74 -1.67 -13.44
C SER A 143 -15.47 -2.63 -12.28
N ALA A 144 -14.90 -2.13 -11.17
CA ALA A 144 -14.64 -2.94 -9.98
C ALA A 144 -15.95 -3.52 -9.39
N LYS A 145 -17.00 -2.71 -9.27
CA LYS A 145 -18.31 -3.17 -8.78
C LYS A 145 -18.92 -4.24 -9.68
N ASN A 146 -18.88 -4.05 -11.00
CA ASN A 146 -19.39 -5.02 -11.97
C ASN A 146 -18.65 -6.37 -11.87
N ASP A 147 -17.33 -6.35 -11.72
CA ASP A 147 -16.53 -7.56 -11.52
C ASP A 147 -16.87 -8.27 -10.22
N LEU A 148 -17.03 -7.50 -9.12
CA LEU A 148 -17.41 -8.03 -7.81
C LEU A 148 -18.83 -8.58 -7.80
N GLU A 149 -19.77 -7.96 -8.51
CA GLU A 149 -21.12 -8.51 -8.71
C GLU A 149 -21.10 -9.82 -9.49
N SER A 150 -20.29 -9.92 -10.54
CA SER A 150 -20.08 -11.18 -11.27
C SER A 150 -19.52 -12.26 -10.34
N LEU A 151 -18.52 -11.91 -9.51
CA LEU A 151 -17.94 -12.80 -8.51
C LEU A 151 -18.97 -13.28 -7.48
N MET A 152 -19.83 -12.38 -6.99
CA MET A 152 -20.91 -12.72 -6.05
C MET A 152 -22.03 -13.55 -6.67
N GLN A 153 -22.31 -13.39 -7.96
CA GLN A 153 -23.26 -14.27 -8.69
C GLN A 153 -22.74 -15.70 -8.78
N ILE A 154 -21.43 -15.87 -9.05
CA ILE A 154 -20.78 -17.17 -9.13
C ILE A 154 -20.64 -17.80 -7.73
N ALA A 155 -20.22 -17.01 -6.75
CA ALA A 155 -19.96 -17.45 -5.39
C ALA A 155 -20.62 -16.53 -4.35
N PRO A 156 -21.94 -16.68 -4.08
CA PRO A 156 -22.67 -15.78 -3.18
C PRO A 156 -22.19 -15.80 -1.71
N ARG A 157 -21.36 -16.78 -1.35
CA ARG A 157 -20.78 -16.89 0.00
C ARG A 157 -19.32 -16.48 0.06
N TYR A 158 -18.78 -15.89 -0.99
CA TYR A 158 -17.38 -15.43 -1.01
C TYR A 158 -17.27 -14.08 -0.28
N THR A 159 -17.03 -14.12 1.01
CA THR A 159 -16.99 -12.96 1.93
C THR A 159 -16.09 -11.84 1.45
N ARG A 160 -14.94 -12.19 0.86
CA ARG A 160 -13.97 -11.22 0.35
C ARG A 160 -14.54 -10.26 -0.71
N ALA A 161 -15.49 -10.73 -1.54
CA ALA A 161 -16.11 -9.87 -2.54
C ALA A 161 -16.95 -8.75 -1.90
N TYR A 162 -17.66 -9.06 -0.82
CA TYR A 162 -18.43 -8.06 -0.06
C TYR A 162 -17.50 -7.06 0.62
N LEU A 163 -16.41 -7.52 1.22
CA LEU A 163 -15.41 -6.62 1.83
C LEU A 163 -14.82 -5.66 0.80
N MET A 164 -14.43 -6.17 -0.36
CA MET A 164 -13.89 -5.34 -1.44
C MET A 164 -14.92 -4.36 -1.99
N ARG A 165 -16.18 -4.76 -2.16
CA ARG A 165 -17.23 -3.85 -2.65
C ARG A 165 -17.56 -2.79 -1.59
N GLY A 166 -17.61 -3.16 -0.32
CA GLY A 166 -17.75 -2.22 0.79
C GLY A 166 -16.62 -1.18 0.82
N GLU A 167 -15.37 -1.59 0.58
CA GLU A 167 -14.25 -0.65 0.46
C GLU A 167 -14.43 0.30 -0.74
N VAL A 168 -14.88 -0.20 -1.91
CA VAL A 168 -15.20 0.63 -3.07
C VAL A 168 -16.28 1.65 -2.74
N HIS A 169 -17.34 1.24 -2.05
CA HIS A 169 -18.40 2.16 -1.59
C HIS A 169 -17.85 3.24 -0.66
N LEU A 170 -16.94 2.91 0.27
CA LEU A 170 -16.30 3.92 1.13
C LEU A 170 -15.49 4.94 0.33
N ARG A 171 -14.73 4.50 -0.68
CA ARG A 171 -13.97 5.40 -1.55
C ARG A 171 -14.86 6.33 -2.38
N GLN A 172 -16.11 5.91 -2.63
CA GLN A 172 -17.15 6.73 -3.28
C GLN A 172 -17.98 7.55 -2.28
N ASN A 173 -17.66 7.52 -0.98
CA ASN A 173 -18.40 8.13 0.12
C ASN A 173 -19.82 7.55 0.36
N ASP A 174 -20.11 6.36 -0.18
CA ASP A 174 -21.38 5.65 0.02
C ASP A 174 -21.34 4.80 1.31
N THR A 175 -21.25 5.48 2.44
CA THR A 175 -21.06 4.84 3.75
C THR A 175 -22.14 3.82 4.10
N LEU A 176 -23.40 4.06 3.69
CA LEU A 176 -24.52 3.15 3.96
C LEU A 176 -24.37 1.83 3.21
N LEU A 177 -24.01 1.88 1.94
CA LEU A 177 -23.78 0.69 1.12
C LEU A 177 -22.59 -0.11 1.62
N ALA A 178 -21.52 0.59 2.04
CA ALA A 178 -20.36 -0.05 2.65
C ALA A 178 -20.72 -0.83 3.92
N LEU A 179 -21.52 -0.23 4.83
CA LEU A 179 -21.98 -0.91 6.04
C LEU A 179 -22.79 -2.17 5.72
N ASN A 180 -23.72 -2.11 4.75
CA ASN A 180 -24.50 -3.26 4.34
C ASN A 180 -23.61 -4.41 3.83
N ASP A 181 -22.57 -4.09 3.08
CA ASP A 181 -21.63 -5.09 2.57
C ASP A 181 -20.77 -5.70 3.71
N PHE A 182 -20.30 -4.89 4.65
CA PHE A 182 -19.53 -5.40 5.80
C PHE A 182 -20.40 -6.24 6.75
N GLU A 183 -21.66 -5.84 6.98
CA GLU A 183 -22.62 -6.65 7.72
C GLU A 183 -22.87 -7.98 7.03
N LYS A 184 -22.99 -7.98 5.70
CA LYS A 184 -23.17 -9.19 4.92
C LYS A 184 -21.95 -10.10 5.01
N ALA A 185 -20.72 -9.55 4.97
CA ALA A 185 -19.50 -10.32 5.17
C ALA A 185 -19.49 -11.00 6.55
N ILE A 186 -19.85 -10.27 7.62
CA ILE A 186 -19.95 -10.82 8.98
C ILE A 186 -21.03 -11.92 9.09
N GLU A 187 -22.19 -11.74 8.44
CA GLU A 187 -23.24 -12.77 8.42
C GLU A 187 -22.76 -14.06 7.74
N LEU A 188 -21.98 -13.94 6.66
CA LEU A 188 -21.49 -15.08 5.89
C LEU A 188 -20.36 -15.81 6.60
N ASP A 189 -19.48 -15.09 7.27
CA ASP A 189 -18.41 -15.63 8.08
C ASP A 189 -18.14 -14.74 9.31
N ARG A 190 -18.77 -15.08 10.42
CA ARG A 190 -18.59 -14.37 11.70
C ARG A 190 -17.22 -14.60 12.36
N TYR A 191 -16.46 -15.60 11.89
CA TYR A 191 -15.15 -15.94 12.40
C TYR A 191 -14.00 -15.28 11.60
N ASP A 192 -14.33 -14.55 10.56
CA ASP A 192 -13.38 -13.68 9.87
C ASP A 192 -13.38 -12.30 10.53
N GLY A 193 -12.24 -11.90 11.11
CA GLY A 193 -12.07 -10.61 11.79
C GLY A 193 -12.10 -9.40 10.84
N ASP A 194 -11.89 -9.59 9.54
CA ASP A 194 -11.78 -8.50 8.56
C ASP A 194 -13.13 -7.73 8.41
N GLY A 195 -14.26 -8.44 8.46
CA GLY A 195 -15.58 -7.82 8.39
C GLY A 195 -15.87 -6.91 9.60
N TRP A 196 -15.52 -7.37 10.79
CA TRP A 196 -15.66 -6.61 12.02
C TRP A 196 -14.75 -5.36 12.00
N ALA A 197 -13.49 -5.51 11.61
CA ALA A 197 -12.54 -4.41 11.51
C ALA A 197 -12.98 -3.35 10.48
N ALA A 198 -13.48 -3.79 9.32
CA ALA A 198 -13.97 -2.90 8.28
C ALA A 198 -15.20 -2.10 8.75
N ARG A 199 -16.17 -2.76 9.41
CA ARG A 199 -17.35 -2.07 9.98
C ARG A 199 -16.96 -1.09 11.07
N ALA A 200 -16.02 -1.47 11.94
CA ALA A 200 -15.50 -0.59 12.99
C ALA A 200 -14.87 0.69 12.43
N THR A 201 -14.12 0.59 11.34
CA THR A 201 -13.52 1.77 10.68
C THR A 201 -14.60 2.77 10.26
N VAL A 202 -15.70 2.32 9.70
CA VAL A 202 -16.82 3.17 9.34
C VAL A 202 -17.47 3.81 10.58
N LYS A 203 -17.66 3.01 11.64
CA LYS A 203 -18.23 3.51 12.92
C LYS A 203 -17.34 4.59 13.56
N ILE A 204 -16.01 4.46 13.47
CA ILE A 204 -15.07 5.50 13.92
C ILE A 204 -15.30 6.80 13.12
N GLN A 205 -15.39 6.72 11.78
CA GLN A 205 -15.67 7.89 10.94
C GLN A 205 -17.01 8.56 11.26
N GLN A 206 -18.01 7.78 11.70
CA GLN A 206 -19.31 8.29 12.16
C GLN A 206 -19.31 8.81 13.61
N GLY A 207 -18.19 8.72 14.33
CA GLY A 207 -18.12 9.09 15.75
C GLY A 207 -18.77 8.08 16.71
N LYS A 208 -19.13 6.89 16.23
CA LYS A 208 -19.73 5.81 17.02
C LYS A 208 -18.65 4.97 17.71
N TYR A 209 -17.85 5.61 18.54
CA TYR A 209 -16.63 5.04 19.09
C TYR A 209 -16.85 3.80 19.96
N LYS A 210 -17.94 3.77 20.74
CA LYS A 210 -18.24 2.59 21.59
C LYS A 210 -18.60 1.37 20.75
N GLU A 211 -19.43 1.54 19.74
CA GLU A 211 -19.79 0.46 18.82
C GLU A 211 -18.59 -0.01 17.98
N ALA A 212 -17.69 0.90 17.65
CA ALA A 212 -16.44 0.56 16.96
C ALA A 212 -15.50 -0.23 17.86
N GLU A 213 -15.38 0.13 19.14
CA GLU A 213 -14.61 -0.63 20.13
C GLU A 213 -15.12 -2.06 20.25
N ASP A 214 -16.47 -2.24 20.35
CA ASP A 214 -17.09 -3.57 20.45
C ASP A 214 -16.78 -4.45 19.22
N ASP A 215 -16.85 -3.88 18.00
CA ASP A 215 -16.48 -4.58 16.77
C ASP A 215 -14.98 -4.93 16.74
N LEU A 216 -14.10 -4.03 17.20
CA LEU A 216 -12.66 -4.26 17.25
C LEU A 216 -12.25 -5.27 18.32
N ASP A 217 -13.00 -5.37 19.39
CA ASP A 217 -12.81 -6.45 20.38
C ASP A 217 -13.00 -7.82 19.72
N GLU A 218 -14.04 -7.98 18.89
CA GLU A 218 -14.26 -9.21 18.12
C GLU A 218 -13.17 -9.41 17.06
N ALA A 219 -12.81 -8.37 16.30
CA ALA A 219 -11.75 -8.44 15.29
C ALA A 219 -10.40 -8.87 15.89
N ILE A 220 -10.04 -8.35 17.07
CA ILE A 220 -8.81 -8.70 17.79
C ILE A 220 -8.89 -10.12 18.36
N HIS A 221 -10.05 -10.53 18.90
CA HIS A 221 -10.26 -11.89 19.38
C HIS A 221 -10.02 -12.93 18.28
N LEU A 222 -10.47 -12.63 17.05
CA LEU A 222 -10.32 -13.49 15.89
C LEU A 222 -8.93 -13.39 15.24
N SER A 223 -8.31 -12.22 15.29
CA SER A 223 -7.04 -11.91 14.60
C SER A 223 -6.10 -11.08 15.49
N ALA A 224 -5.58 -11.68 16.55
CA ALA A 224 -4.71 -11.00 17.53
C ALA A 224 -3.36 -10.49 16.97
N ARG A 225 -2.97 -10.88 15.75
CA ARG A 225 -1.72 -10.46 15.11
C ARG A 225 -1.90 -9.31 14.09
N ASN A 226 -3.03 -8.64 14.10
CA ASN A 226 -3.27 -7.49 13.24
C ASN A 226 -3.09 -6.19 14.04
N ALA A 227 -1.93 -5.54 13.88
CA ALA A 227 -1.60 -4.28 14.57
C ALA A 227 -2.63 -3.17 14.30
N SER A 228 -3.19 -3.10 13.08
CA SER A 228 -4.18 -2.09 12.71
C SER A 228 -5.45 -2.14 13.56
N ASN A 229 -5.88 -3.34 13.99
CA ASN A 229 -7.05 -3.48 14.85
C ASN A 229 -6.84 -2.84 16.23
N TYR A 230 -5.64 -3.01 16.81
CA TYR A 230 -5.28 -2.34 18.06
C TYR A 230 -5.19 -0.82 17.89
N ILE A 231 -4.59 -0.34 16.79
CA ILE A 231 -4.48 1.11 16.49
C ILE A 231 -5.87 1.73 16.38
N ASN A 232 -6.78 1.09 15.66
CA ASN A 232 -8.16 1.58 15.51
C ASN A 232 -8.93 1.53 16.84
N ARG A 233 -8.74 0.49 17.67
CA ARG A 233 -9.35 0.43 19.00
C ARG A 233 -8.77 1.49 19.93
N ALA A 234 -7.46 1.73 19.87
CA ALA A 234 -6.83 2.84 20.59
C ALA A 234 -7.45 4.18 20.20
N LEU A 235 -7.66 4.43 18.90
CA LEU A 235 -8.31 5.64 18.42
C LEU A 235 -9.76 5.77 18.95
N ALA A 236 -10.53 4.69 18.89
CA ALA A 236 -11.88 4.68 19.43
C ALA A 236 -11.90 4.96 20.95
N ARG A 237 -10.98 4.34 21.73
CA ARG A 237 -10.82 4.58 23.17
C ARG A 237 -10.35 5.99 23.48
N PHE A 238 -9.45 6.53 22.69
CA PHE A 238 -8.98 7.91 22.82
C PHE A 238 -10.16 8.90 22.75
N HIS A 239 -11.00 8.77 21.73
CA HIS A 239 -12.19 9.63 21.58
C HIS A 239 -13.24 9.44 22.67
N GLN A 240 -13.23 8.30 23.36
CA GLN A 240 -14.03 8.06 24.56
C GLN A 240 -13.38 8.57 25.85
N ASN A 241 -12.24 9.30 25.74
CA ASN A 241 -11.41 9.76 26.87
C ASN A 241 -10.83 8.61 27.73
N ASN A 242 -10.78 7.38 27.18
CA ASN A 242 -10.10 6.25 27.82
C ASN A 242 -8.61 6.24 27.42
N LEU A 243 -7.87 7.24 27.89
CA LEU A 243 -6.46 7.43 27.50
C LEU A 243 -5.55 6.27 27.92
N ARG A 244 -5.86 5.62 29.08
CA ARG A 244 -5.09 4.46 29.54
C ARG A 244 -5.30 3.25 28.65
N GLY A 245 -6.54 2.98 28.25
CA GLY A 245 -6.87 1.89 27.33
C GLY A 245 -6.27 2.13 25.94
N ALA A 246 -6.32 3.38 25.46
CA ALA A 246 -5.70 3.77 24.19
C ALA A 246 -4.17 3.56 24.20
N MET A 247 -3.48 3.96 25.29
CA MET A 247 -2.04 3.75 25.43
C MET A 247 -1.68 2.27 25.39
N SER A 248 -2.42 1.44 26.16
CA SER A 248 -2.20 -0.01 26.16
C SER A 248 -2.38 -0.63 24.79
N ASP A 249 -3.38 -0.17 24.00
CA ASP A 249 -3.59 -0.69 22.65
C ASP A 249 -2.50 -0.27 21.66
N TYR A 250 -2.00 0.98 21.76
CA TYR A 250 -0.83 1.37 20.96
C TYR A 250 0.42 0.57 21.30
N ASP A 251 0.65 0.27 22.57
CA ASP A 251 1.77 -0.58 22.99
C ASP A 251 1.61 -2.00 22.41
N LEU A 252 0.41 -2.61 22.50
CA LEU A 252 0.11 -3.92 21.90
C LEU A 252 0.26 -3.91 20.37
N ALA A 253 -0.17 -2.84 19.70
CA ALA A 253 0.02 -2.70 18.26
C ALA A 253 1.50 -2.73 17.87
N LEU A 254 2.35 -2.04 18.63
CA LEU A 254 3.79 -1.98 18.38
C LEU A 254 4.55 -3.22 18.87
N ASP A 255 3.98 -4.00 19.79
CA ASP A 255 4.48 -5.36 20.10
C ASP A 255 4.23 -6.33 18.93
N VAL A 256 3.10 -6.16 18.20
CA VAL A 256 2.77 -6.97 17.03
C VAL A 256 3.56 -6.54 15.81
N ASP A 257 3.66 -5.25 15.56
CA ASP A 257 4.39 -4.64 14.46
C ASP A 257 5.25 -3.46 14.96
N PRO A 258 6.50 -3.73 15.38
CA PRO A 258 7.40 -2.72 15.92
C PRO A 258 7.76 -1.60 14.93
N ASN A 259 7.56 -1.82 13.63
CA ASN A 259 7.88 -0.84 12.60
C ASN A 259 6.66 -0.04 12.13
N ASN A 260 5.53 -0.15 12.80
CA ASN A 260 4.31 0.55 12.43
C ASN A 260 4.39 2.05 12.73
N PHE A 261 4.72 2.84 11.73
CA PHE A 261 4.89 4.28 11.87
C PHE A 261 3.59 5.00 12.29
N ILE A 262 2.41 4.52 11.88
CA ILE A 262 1.11 5.07 12.31
C ILE A 262 0.91 4.83 13.81
N GLY A 263 1.26 3.65 14.30
CA GLY A 263 1.22 3.30 15.71
C GLY A 263 2.14 4.20 16.54
N HIS A 264 3.39 4.39 16.11
CA HIS A 264 4.33 5.32 16.76
C HIS A 264 3.82 6.76 16.73
N TYR A 265 3.36 7.24 15.57
CA TYR A 265 2.85 8.61 15.44
C TYR A 265 1.69 8.89 16.40
N ASN A 266 0.69 8.00 16.42
CA ASN A 266 -0.49 8.18 17.27
C ASN A 266 -0.16 8.00 18.76
N ARG A 267 0.74 7.06 19.12
CA ARG A 267 1.24 6.93 20.50
C ARG A 267 2.00 8.18 20.93
N GLY A 268 2.83 8.73 20.05
CA GLY A 268 3.54 9.98 20.28
C GLY A 268 2.60 11.14 20.58
N LEU A 269 1.51 11.28 19.80
CA LEU A 269 0.46 12.28 20.08
C LEU A 269 -0.19 12.07 21.44
N LEU A 270 -0.53 10.84 21.79
CA LEU A 270 -1.15 10.51 23.07
C LEU A 270 -0.17 10.77 24.24
N ARG A 271 1.11 10.40 24.10
CA ARG A 271 2.17 10.68 25.10
C ARG A 271 2.33 12.16 25.32
N ALA A 272 2.37 12.97 24.25
CA ALA A 272 2.41 14.42 24.33
C ALA A 272 1.20 14.98 25.11
N GLN A 273 0.02 14.46 24.86
CA GLN A 273 -1.20 14.90 25.55
C GLN A 273 -1.20 14.58 27.04
N VAL A 274 -0.58 13.47 27.46
CA VAL A 274 -0.49 13.09 28.88
C VAL A 274 0.77 13.64 29.57
N GLY A 275 1.61 14.42 28.86
CA GLY A 275 2.80 15.09 29.40
C GLY A 275 4.05 14.18 29.45
N ASP A 276 4.07 13.07 28.71
CA ASP A 276 5.23 12.19 28.55
C ASP A 276 6.07 12.64 27.33
N ASP A 277 6.53 13.89 27.37
CA ASP A 277 7.12 14.61 26.25
C ASP A 277 8.37 13.91 25.69
N ASN A 278 9.23 13.38 26.56
CA ASN A 278 10.47 12.72 26.12
C ASN A 278 10.19 11.46 25.30
N ARG A 279 9.28 10.60 25.77
CA ARG A 279 8.90 9.39 25.01
C ARG A 279 8.08 9.72 23.77
N ALA A 280 7.34 10.84 23.78
CA ALA A 280 6.67 11.32 22.58
C ALA A 280 7.68 11.75 21.50
N ILE A 281 8.77 12.42 21.90
CA ILE A 281 9.89 12.76 20.99
C ILE A 281 10.51 11.50 20.40
N GLU A 282 10.75 10.46 21.21
CA GLU A 282 11.28 9.17 20.72
C GLU A 282 10.37 8.53 19.67
N ASP A 283 9.05 8.55 19.88
CA ASP A 283 8.08 8.04 18.89
C ASP A 283 8.11 8.87 17.59
N PHE A 284 8.20 10.21 17.65
CA PHE A 284 8.33 11.02 16.45
C PHE A 284 9.72 10.88 15.78
N ASP A 285 10.78 10.67 16.52
CA ASP A 285 12.11 10.37 15.98
C ASP A 285 12.07 9.05 15.19
N PHE A 286 11.36 8.04 15.71
CA PHE A 286 11.14 6.79 14.99
C PHE A 286 10.42 7.03 13.66
N VAL A 287 9.28 7.74 13.67
CA VAL A 287 8.54 8.08 12.44
C VAL A 287 9.45 8.78 11.43
N LEU A 288 10.21 9.77 11.88
CA LEU A 288 11.10 10.57 11.01
C LEU A 288 12.32 9.80 10.50
N SER A 289 12.68 8.68 11.13
CA SER A 289 13.74 7.80 10.63
C SER A 289 13.31 7.03 9.38
N TYR A 290 12.00 6.74 9.23
CA TYR A 290 11.41 6.04 8.08
C TYR A 290 10.80 7.01 7.07
N GLU A 291 10.15 8.06 7.55
CA GLU A 291 9.52 9.11 6.75
C GLU A 291 10.15 10.47 7.06
N PRO A 292 11.35 10.74 6.58
CA PRO A 292 12.06 11.99 6.88
C PRO A 292 11.24 13.24 6.52
N ASP A 293 10.39 13.18 5.51
CA ASP A 293 9.59 14.30 5.01
C ASP A 293 8.19 14.40 5.66
N ASN A 294 7.96 13.68 6.76
CA ASN A 294 6.73 13.83 7.54
C ASN A 294 6.74 15.13 8.34
N MET A 295 6.24 16.21 7.73
CA MET A 295 6.25 17.56 8.32
C MET A 295 5.36 17.67 9.55
N MET A 296 4.33 16.85 9.68
CA MET A 296 3.49 16.82 10.88
C MET A 296 4.25 16.25 12.08
N ALA A 297 4.97 15.15 11.89
CA ALA A 297 5.83 14.60 12.93
C ALA A 297 6.97 15.57 13.29
N THR A 298 7.58 16.20 12.28
CA THR A 298 8.61 17.24 12.49
C THR A 298 8.08 18.40 13.31
N PHE A 299 6.90 18.92 12.99
CA PHE A 299 6.29 20.03 13.72
C PHE A 299 5.95 19.66 15.17
N ASN A 300 5.32 18.49 15.38
CA ASN A 300 4.97 18.01 16.72
C ASN A 300 6.21 17.76 17.57
N ARG A 301 7.27 17.18 17.00
CA ARG A 301 8.55 17.03 17.69
C ARG A 301 9.15 18.38 18.07
N GLY A 302 9.11 19.36 17.16
CA GLY A 302 9.56 20.72 17.42
C GLY A 302 8.84 21.39 18.60
N LEU A 303 7.50 21.20 18.70
CA LEU A 303 6.72 21.68 19.84
C LEU A 303 7.20 21.06 21.16
N LEU A 304 7.39 19.75 21.19
CA LEU A 304 7.85 19.04 22.39
C LEU A 304 9.29 19.39 22.77
N ARG A 305 10.19 19.54 21.78
CA ARG A 305 11.56 20.02 22.01
C ARG A 305 11.57 21.42 22.62
N ALA A 306 10.68 22.31 22.14
CA ALA A 306 10.52 23.63 22.74
C ALA A 306 10.03 23.57 24.19
N GLN A 307 9.11 22.67 24.51
CA GLN A 307 8.59 22.44 25.88
C GLN A 307 9.67 21.86 26.80
N THR A 308 10.46 20.91 26.31
CA THR A 308 11.54 20.25 27.09
C THR A 308 12.83 21.06 27.17
N GLY A 309 12.92 22.23 26.49
CA GLY A 309 14.06 23.13 26.55
C GLY A 309 15.12 22.89 25.46
N ASP A 310 14.94 21.95 24.56
CA ASP A 310 15.77 21.80 23.35
C ASP A 310 15.37 22.83 22.28
N TYR A 311 15.63 24.09 22.58
CA TYR A 311 15.25 25.22 21.72
C TYR A 311 15.95 25.19 20.35
N LYS A 312 17.19 24.67 20.28
CA LYS A 312 17.92 24.57 19.00
C LYS A 312 17.36 23.48 18.11
N GLY A 313 17.04 22.34 18.69
CA GLY A 313 16.35 21.27 17.97
C GLY A 313 14.97 21.70 17.49
N ALA A 314 14.23 22.42 18.32
CA ALA A 314 12.93 22.98 17.97
C ALA A 314 13.01 23.99 16.81
N GLU A 315 13.99 24.93 16.84
CA GLU A 315 14.22 25.88 15.74
C GLU A 315 14.52 25.17 14.42
N SER A 316 15.35 24.13 14.46
CA SER A 316 15.67 23.32 13.29
C SER A 316 14.42 22.64 12.72
N ASP A 317 13.59 22.02 13.58
CA ASP A 317 12.36 21.37 13.17
C ASP A 317 11.36 22.38 12.55
N PHE A 318 11.13 23.52 13.17
CA PHE A 318 10.26 24.56 12.63
C PHE A 318 10.81 25.17 11.33
N THR A 319 12.11 25.31 11.21
CA THR A 319 12.73 25.80 9.97
C THR A 319 12.46 24.86 8.81
N ARG A 320 12.64 23.57 9.00
CA ARG A 320 12.34 22.56 8.00
C ARG A 320 10.88 22.58 7.56
N VAL A 321 9.95 22.69 8.52
CA VAL A 321 8.51 22.82 8.22
C VAL A 321 8.21 24.07 7.40
N LEU A 322 8.88 25.21 7.70
CA LEU A 322 8.65 26.48 7.01
C LEU A 322 9.33 26.57 5.64
N GLU A 323 10.36 25.77 5.38
CA GLU A 323 10.93 25.57 4.05
C GLU A 323 9.94 24.92 3.11
N GLU A 324 9.21 23.89 3.58
CA GLU A 324 8.18 23.18 2.82
C GLU A 324 6.86 23.97 2.75
N TYR A 325 6.47 24.61 3.88
CA TYR A 325 5.23 25.39 3.98
C TYR A 325 5.49 26.86 4.31
N PRO A 326 5.91 27.70 3.34
CA PRO A 326 6.34 29.09 3.57
C PRO A 326 5.26 30.06 4.07
N ASN A 327 3.99 29.62 4.11
CA ASN A 327 2.86 30.40 4.62
C ASN A 327 2.24 29.83 5.90
N PHE A 328 2.92 28.89 6.56
CA PHE A 328 2.42 28.26 7.78
C PHE A 328 2.61 29.19 9.00
N VAL A 329 1.55 29.97 9.30
CA VAL A 329 1.53 31.01 10.34
C VAL A 329 2.00 30.49 11.70
N THR A 330 1.48 29.33 12.14
CA THR A 330 1.82 28.74 13.44
C THR A 330 3.31 28.38 13.53
N GLY A 331 3.90 27.93 12.42
CA GLY A 331 5.33 27.61 12.35
C GLY A 331 6.23 28.84 12.63
N TYR A 332 5.91 29.99 12.01
CA TYR A 332 6.63 31.24 12.28
C TYR A 332 6.46 31.72 13.72
N TYR A 333 5.25 31.62 14.26
CA TYR A 333 4.99 31.98 15.66
C TYR A 333 5.84 31.15 16.61
N GLN A 334 5.84 29.83 16.45
CA GLN A 334 6.63 28.93 17.30
C GLN A 334 8.14 29.14 17.12
N ARG A 335 8.61 29.34 15.89
CA ARG A 335 10.04 29.60 15.64
C ARG A 335 10.49 30.95 16.21
N SER A 336 9.70 32.00 16.12
CA SER A 336 10.03 33.29 16.69
C SER A 336 10.17 33.23 18.25
N ASP A 337 9.26 32.50 18.93
CA ASP A 337 9.34 32.29 20.37
C ASP A 337 10.63 31.55 20.75
N VAL A 338 10.94 30.49 20.07
CA VAL A 338 12.15 29.67 20.27
C VAL A 338 13.42 30.52 20.01
N ARG A 339 13.45 31.30 18.92
CA ARG A 339 14.56 32.20 18.58
C ARG A 339 14.81 33.24 19.66
N ARG A 340 13.76 33.80 20.25
CA ARG A 340 13.88 34.69 21.41
C ARG A 340 14.55 34.01 22.62
N ARG A 341 14.18 32.74 22.89
CA ARG A 341 14.73 31.95 23.99
C ARG A 341 16.20 31.61 23.82
N ILE A 342 16.66 31.39 22.58
CA ILE A 342 18.09 31.16 22.28
C ILE A 342 18.88 32.46 22.08
N GLY A 343 18.23 33.64 22.16
CA GLY A 343 18.86 34.94 22.00
C GLY A 343 18.97 35.46 20.58
N ASP A 344 18.44 34.77 19.57
CA ASP A 344 18.38 35.25 18.18
C ASP A 344 17.22 36.24 18.00
N ARG A 345 17.40 37.44 18.45
CA ARG A 345 16.41 38.51 18.35
C ARG A 345 16.14 38.91 16.92
N LYS A 346 17.17 38.93 16.05
CA LYS A 346 17.03 39.30 14.63
C LYS A 346 16.19 38.28 13.85
N GLY A 347 16.46 37.00 14.06
CA GLY A 347 15.69 35.95 13.47
C GLY A 347 14.24 35.95 13.93
N ALA A 348 13.98 36.22 15.20
CA ALA A 348 12.62 36.34 15.73
C ALA A 348 11.85 37.51 15.09
N GLU A 349 12.48 38.71 14.98
CA GLU A 349 11.88 39.87 14.31
C GLU A 349 11.57 39.59 12.83
N GLN A 350 12.43 38.85 12.12
CA GLN A 350 12.18 38.44 10.74
C GLN A 350 10.95 37.53 10.62
N ASP A 351 10.81 36.57 11.52
CA ASP A 351 9.63 35.68 11.56
C ASP A 351 8.33 36.48 11.83
N GLU A 352 8.39 37.46 12.73
CA GLU A 352 7.24 38.34 13.02
C GLU A 352 6.87 39.24 11.86
N LEU A 353 7.84 39.80 11.16
CA LEU A 353 7.60 40.56 9.94
C LEU A 353 6.94 39.69 8.85
N LYS A 354 7.39 38.42 8.74
CA LYS A 354 6.79 37.48 7.81
C LYS A 354 5.35 37.15 8.18
N LEU A 355 5.04 36.98 9.46
CA LEU A 355 3.67 36.81 9.96
C LEU A 355 2.77 37.99 9.57
N LEU A 356 3.23 39.22 9.78
CA LEU A 356 2.50 40.43 9.40
C LEU A 356 2.25 40.48 7.89
N GLN A 357 3.25 40.15 7.08
CA GLN A 357 3.11 40.11 5.62
C GLN A 357 2.04 39.10 5.17
N ILE A 358 2.07 37.88 5.71
CA ILE A 358 1.09 36.83 5.41
C ILE A 358 -0.33 37.29 5.77
N GLN A 359 -0.50 37.97 6.92
CA GLN A 359 -1.79 38.49 7.35
C GLN A 359 -2.31 39.60 6.44
N ILE A 360 -1.44 40.52 5.98
CA ILE A 360 -1.77 41.59 5.04
C ILE A 360 -2.19 40.99 3.70
N ASP A 361 -1.42 40.04 3.17
CA ASP A 361 -1.71 39.38 1.89
C ASP A 361 -3.04 38.62 1.93
N SER A 362 -3.34 37.95 3.03
CA SER A 362 -4.60 37.26 3.25
C SER A 362 -5.80 38.23 3.26
N ARG A 363 -5.70 39.39 3.96
CA ARG A 363 -6.74 40.42 3.96
C ARG A 363 -7.00 41.01 2.59
N ASN A 364 -5.92 41.31 1.84
CA ASN A 364 -5.99 41.86 0.50
C ASN A 364 -6.66 40.88 -0.47
N LYS A 365 -6.38 39.58 -0.39
CA LYS A 365 -7.06 38.56 -1.18
C LYS A 365 -8.56 38.47 -0.87
N THR A 366 -8.93 38.54 0.38
CA THR A 366 -10.35 38.51 0.80
C THR A 366 -11.09 39.75 0.30
N ALA A 367 -10.50 40.94 0.43
CA ALA A 367 -11.08 42.20 -0.07
C ALA A 367 -11.26 42.20 -1.61
N ASN A 368 -10.26 41.66 -2.35
CA ASN A 368 -10.34 41.56 -3.80
C ASN A 368 -11.41 40.55 -4.27
N ASN A 369 -11.61 39.45 -3.55
CA ASN A 369 -12.67 38.49 -3.88
C ASN A 369 -14.06 39.08 -3.61
N GLN A 370 -14.26 39.75 -2.47
CA GLN A 370 -15.52 40.44 -2.17
C GLN A 370 -15.86 41.53 -3.19
N SER A 371 -14.85 42.26 -3.71
CA SER A 371 -15.08 43.27 -4.75
C SER A 371 -15.41 42.67 -6.12
N LYS A 372 -14.92 41.46 -6.43
CA LYS A 372 -15.31 40.72 -7.64
C LYS A 372 -16.74 40.19 -7.57
N ASP A 373 -17.10 39.57 -6.42
CA ASP A 373 -18.46 39.07 -6.19
C ASP A 373 -19.52 40.19 -6.26
N VAL A 374 -19.20 41.40 -5.76
CA VAL A 374 -20.06 42.58 -5.86
C VAL A 374 -20.16 43.09 -7.29
N ALA A 375 -19.07 43.01 -8.06
CA ALA A 375 -19.05 43.44 -9.49
C ALA A 375 -19.84 42.47 -10.38
N GLU A 376 -19.73 41.16 -10.16
CA GLU A 376 -20.48 40.14 -10.89
C GLU A 376 -21.98 40.21 -10.58
N ASN A 377 -22.39 40.36 -9.32
CA ASN A 377 -23.79 40.51 -8.93
C ASN A 377 -24.41 41.81 -9.47
N SER A 378 -23.60 42.88 -9.68
CA SER A 378 -24.09 44.15 -10.25
C SER A 378 -24.22 44.12 -11.80
N THR A 379 -23.59 43.16 -12.48
CA THR A 379 -23.77 42.92 -13.93
C THR A 379 -25.00 42.07 -14.19
N ASP A 380 -25.28 41.07 -13.38
CA ASP A 380 -26.47 40.19 -13.48
C ASP A 380 -27.79 40.98 -13.24
N GLU A 381 -27.81 41.93 -12.27
CA GLU A 381 -28.97 42.80 -12.07
C GLU A 381 -29.25 43.78 -13.22
N LYS A 382 -28.29 44.04 -14.10
CA LYS A 382 -28.49 44.91 -15.28
C LYS A 382 -28.95 44.14 -16.52
N GLU A 383 -28.62 42.84 -16.61
CA GLU A 383 -29.10 41.99 -17.71
C GLU A 383 -30.55 41.49 -17.50
N GLU A 384 -31.05 41.42 -16.24
CA GLU A 384 -32.44 41.08 -15.96
C GLU A 384 -33.46 42.25 -16.18
N LYS A 385 -32.96 43.47 -16.44
CA LYS A 385 -33.81 44.67 -16.62
C LYS A 385 -33.87 45.19 -18.06
N THR A 386 -33.28 44.44 -19.00
CA THR A 386 -33.37 44.71 -20.45
C THR A 386 -34.15 43.59 -21.14
#